data_8bfb1ce372f5702148b204bd386a31dd
#
_entry.id   8bfb1ce372f5702148b204bd386a31dd
#
_cell.length_a   1.000
_cell.length_b   1.000
_cell.length_c   1.000
_cell.angle_alpha   90.00
_cell.angle_beta   90.00
_cell.angle_gamma   90.00
#
_symmetry.space_group_name_H-M   'P 1'
#
loop_
_entity.id
_entity.type
_entity.pdbx_description
1 polymer ?
#
loop_
_entity_poly.entity_id
_entity_poly.type
_entity_poly.pdbx_seq_one_letter_code
_entity_poly.pdbx_strand_id
1 'polypeptide(L)'
;MSIVDEYNWARLLEPFPASAIHWRVGNRHKTKNKASLLAYLDARNVMSRMDEVFGPGNWQDTYTTGPDGGVKCTLSVYCHGQWVHKEDGAENTQVEAIKGGYSGALKRAAVKWGIGRYLYDLDSRYHDIEGGWPPDGVDTISVKGHDGWGFIRVPELPDWARPAPRARPKVEAKHEPVGEGHDPSWDGDRAGFCAALKDLDVSITYDQLKQFCLDEGWPKPSAVTQEKRKKLFNWLCTDGGADKVLAWKINQERRKENG
;
A
#
# COMPACT_ATOMS: atom_id res chain seq x y z
N MET A 1 19.26 -17.49 -28.45
CA MET A 1 18.04 -16.72 -28.20
C MET A 1 18.12 -16.24 -26.76
N SER A 2 18.39 -14.94 -26.51
CA SER A 2 18.47 -14.37 -25.19
C SER A 2 17.04 -14.46 -24.60
N ILE A 3 16.90 -15.16 -23.47
CA ILE A 3 15.68 -15.16 -22.68
C ILE A 3 15.60 -13.75 -22.10
N VAL A 4 14.86 -12.87 -22.77
CA VAL A 4 14.48 -11.58 -22.17
C VAL A 4 13.61 -11.95 -20.98
N ASP A 5 14.01 -11.56 -19.78
CA ASP A 5 13.18 -11.72 -18.59
C ASP A 5 11.87 -10.98 -18.85
N GLU A 6 10.80 -11.72 -19.04
CA GLU A 6 9.46 -11.23 -19.38
C GLU A 6 8.93 -10.32 -18.25
N TYR A 7 9.42 -10.54 -17.01
CA TYR A 7 8.96 -9.84 -15.81
C TYR A 7 10.13 -9.41 -14.92
N ASN A 8 9.92 -8.34 -14.18
CA ASN A 8 10.86 -7.91 -13.16
C ASN A 8 10.67 -8.74 -11.86
N TRP A 9 11.19 -9.96 -11.85
CA TRP A 9 11.09 -10.90 -10.72
C TRP A 9 11.67 -10.35 -9.41
N ALA A 10 12.70 -9.51 -9.48
CA ALA A 10 13.31 -8.91 -8.29
C ALA A 10 12.30 -8.07 -7.50
N ARG A 11 11.31 -7.50 -8.20
CA ARG A 11 10.25 -6.70 -7.61
C ARG A 11 9.39 -7.48 -6.61
N LEU A 12 9.22 -8.80 -6.79
CA LEU A 12 8.49 -9.66 -5.84
C LEU A 12 9.13 -9.70 -4.45
N LEU A 13 10.45 -9.58 -4.41
CA LEU A 13 11.25 -9.66 -3.18
C LEU A 13 11.37 -8.31 -2.46
N GLU A 14 11.07 -7.22 -3.12
CA GLU A 14 11.22 -5.89 -2.56
C GLU A 14 10.32 -5.68 -1.33
N PRO A 15 10.86 -5.11 -0.25
CA PRO A 15 10.06 -4.72 0.91
C PRO A 15 8.92 -3.79 0.55
N PHE A 16 7.89 -3.83 1.35
CA PHE A 16 6.76 -2.91 1.29
C PHE A 16 7.01 -1.68 2.18
N PRO A 17 6.39 -0.53 1.89
CA PRO A 17 6.46 0.63 2.78
C PRO A 17 5.89 0.29 4.15
N ALA A 18 6.39 0.93 5.20
CA ALA A 18 5.96 0.68 6.58
C ALA A 18 4.43 0.80 6.75
N SER A 19 3.79 1.72 6.02
CA SER A 19 2.34 1.91 6.02
C SER A 19 1.53 0.71 5.50
N ALA A 20 2.15 -0.20 4.77
CA ALA A 20 1.52 -1.44 4.26
C ALA A 20 1.73 -2.63 5.21
N ILE A 21 2.57 -2.48 6.24
CA ILE A 21 2.86 -3.54 7.19
C ILE A 21 1.95 -3.38 8.40
N HIS A 22 1.22 -4.45 8.67
CA HIS A 22 0.38 -4.54 9.85
C HIS A 22 1.04 -5.44 10.89
N TRP A 23 0.70 -5.20 12.16
CA TRP A 23 1.23 -5.96 13.26
C TRP A 23 0.10 -6.60 14.06
N ARG A 24 0.35 -7.77 14.59
CA ARG A 24 -0.57 -8.46 15.49
C ARG A 24 0.19 -9.12 16.64
N VAL A 25 -0.50 -9.35 17.72
CA VAL A 25 0.04 -10.16 18.81
C VAL A 25 0.28 -11.58 18.33
N GLY A 26 1.48 -12.06 18.56
CA GLY A 26 1.88 -13.47 18.38
C GLY A 26 1.70 -14.24 19.69
N ASN A 27 2.79 -14.77 20.22
CA ASN A 27 2.78 -15.52 21.45
C ASN A 27 2.87 -14.60 22.67
N ARG A 28 2.13 -14.92 23.73
CA ARG A 28 2.29 -14.30 25.05
C ARG A 28 3.33 -15.07 25.86
N HIS A 29 4.17 -14.36 26.59
CA HIS A 29 5.14 -14.98 27.48
C HIS A 29 4.40 -15.71 28.62
N LYS A 30 4.84 -16.90 28.99
CA LYS A 30 4.14 -17.72 29.98
C LYS A 30 4.08 -17.12 31.39
N THR A 31 5.10 -16.37 31.80
CA THR A 31 5.27 -15.90 33.18
C THR A 31 5.57 -14.41 33.30
N LYS A 32 5.84 -13.72 32.20
CA LYS A 32 6.17 -12.28 32.19
C LYS A 32 5.10 -11.51 31.43
N ASN A 33 4.86 -10.27 31.81
CA ASN A 33 3.90 -9.41 31.13
C ASN A 33 4.47 -8.91 29.77
N LYS A 34 4.70 -9.86 28.88
CA LYS A 34 5.30 -9.65 27.55
C LYS A 34 4.56 -10.43 26.47
N ALA A 35 4.57 -9.92 25.23
CA ALA A 35 4.13 -10.66 24.07
C ALA A 35 5.02 -10.37 22.86
N SER A 36 5.10 -11.31 21.92
CA SER A 36 5.74 -11.10 20.63
C SER A 36 4.78 -10.43 19.66
N LEU A 37 5.33 -9.68 18.71
CA LEU A 37 4.59 -9.09 17.60
C LEU A 37 4.97 -9.81 16.32
N LEU A 38 3.98 -9.99 15.45
CA LEU A 38 4.15 -10.58 14.13
C LEU A 38 3.69 -9.57 13.07
N ALA A 39 4.60 -9.27 12.14
CA ALA A 39 4.32 -8.43 10.99
C ALA A 39 3.58 -9.24 9.90
N TYR A 40 2.66 -8.59 9.18
CA TYR A 40 1.96 -9.21 8.07
C TYR A 40 1.50 -8.17 7.03
N LEU A 41 1.20 -8.65 5.83
CA LEU A 41 0.60 -7.88 4.75
C LEU A 41 -0.89 -8.18 4.62
N ASP A 42 -1.65 -7.22 4.11
CA ASP A 42 -3.00 -7.49 3.62
C ASP A 42 -2.98 -8.24 2.30
N ALA A 43 -4.04 -9.00 2.02
CA ALA A 43 -4.21 -9.69 0.74
C ALA A 43 -4.21 -8.70 -0.45
N ARG A 44 -4.72 -7.48 -0.26
CA ARG A 44 -4.71 -6.43 -1.30
C ARG A 44 -3.30 -6.02 -1.69
N ASN A 45 -2.37 -5.91 -0.74
CA ASN A 45 -0.97 -5.62 -1.03
C ASN A 45 -0.32 -6.72 -1.87
N VAL A 46 -0.70 -7.99 -1.62
CA VAL A 46 -0.27 -9.12 -2.43
C VAL A 46 -0.80 -8.99 -3.86
N MET A 47 -2.11 -8.78 -4.03
CA MET A 47 -2.73 -8.63 -5.35
C MET A 47 -2.12 -7.46 -6.12
N SER A 48 -1.95 -6.29 -5.48
CA SER A 48 -1.32 -5.13 -6.12
C SER A 48 0.12 -5.41 -6.57
N ARG A 49 0.90 -6.19 -5.82
CA ARG A 49 2.25 -6.60 -6.22
C ARG A 49 2.21 -7.58 -7.39
N MET A 50 1.24 -8.51 -7.43
CA MET A 50 1.05 -9.41 -8.56
C MET A 50 0.67 -8.64 -9.83
N ASP A 51 -0.26 -7.68 -9.71
CA ASP A 51 -0.65 -6.79 -10.82
C ASP A 51 0.52 -5.94 -11.31
N GLU A 52 1.32 -5.39 -10.39
CA GLU A 52 2.49 -4.57 -10.71
C GLU A 52 3.56 -5.35 -11.49
N VAL A 53 3.81 -6.61 -11.12
CA VAL A 53 4.88 -7.43 -11.72
C VAL A 53 4.43 -8.12 -12.98
N PHE A 54 3.23 -8.68 -12.98
CA PHE A 54 2.75 -9.57 -14.06
C PHE A 54 1.66 -8.93 -14.93
N GLY A 55 1.03 -7.86 -14.45
CA GLY A 55 -0.22 -7.37 -15.02
C GLY A 55 -1.42 -8.25 -14.60
N PRO A 56 -2.63 -7.70 -14.57
CA PRO A 56 -3.81 -8.38 -14.00
C PRO A 56 -4.27 -9.62 -14.80
N GLY A 57 -3.83 -9.77 -16.05
CA GLY A 57 -4.18 -10.91 -16.92
C GLY A 57 -3.24 -12.10 -16.85
N ASN A 58 -2.07 -11.96 -16.22
CA ASN A 58 -1.02 -12.98 -16.25
C ASN A 58 -0.79 -13.67 -14.91
N TRP A 59 -1.70 -13.50 -13.98
CA TRP A 59 -1.75 -14.28 -12.75
C TRP A 59 -3.19 -14.62 -12.39
N GLN A 60 -3.37 -15.68 -11.63
CA GLN A 60 -4.67 -16.12 -11.13
C GLN A 60 -4.50 -16.87 -9.83
N ASP A 61 -5.54 -16.88 -9.01
CA ASP A 61 -5.63 -17.68 -7.80
C ASP A 61 -6.86 -18.59 -7.84
N THR A 62 -6.70 -19.81 -7.37
CA THR A 62 -7.78 -20.77 -7.21
C THR A 62 -7.74 -21.38 -5.81
N TYR A 63 -8.90 -21.76 -5.32
CA TYR A 63 -9.05 -22.22 -3.95
C TYR A 63 -9.73 -23.57 -3.92
N THR A 64 -9.23 -24.45 -3.06
CA THR A 64 -9.83 -25.75 -2.77
C THR A 64 -9.86 -25.98 -1.25
N THR A 65 -10.67 -26.92 -0.83
CA THR A 65 -10.66 -27.36 0.58
C THR A 65 -9.31 -28.01 0.89
N GLY A 66 -8.64 -27.49 1.91
CA GLY A 66 -7.41 -28.06 2.46
C GLY A 66 -7.69 -29.18 3.46
N PRO A 67 -6.63 -29.80 4.01
CA PRO A 67 -6.77 -30.75 5.12
C PRO A 67 -7.54 -30.12 6.28
N ASP A 68 -8.29 -30.94 7.00
CA ASP A 68 -9.05 -30.54 8.20
C ASP A 68 -10.02 -29.34 8.00
N GLY A 69 -10.51 -29.16 6.76
CA GLY A 69 -11.45 -28.09 6.43
C GLY A 69 -10.81 -26.70 6.23
N GLY A 70 -9.49 -26.61 6.19
CA GLY A 70 -8.77 -25.39 5.85
C GLY A 70 -8.95 -24.99 4.38
N VAL A 71 -8.34 -23.89 3.99
CA VAL A 71 -8.35 -23.37 2.61
C VAL A 71 -6.96 -23.54 2.00
N LYS A 72 -6.87 -24.16 0.84
CA LYS A 72 -5.67 -24.23 0.01
C LYS A 72 -5.80 -23.23 -1.14
N CYS A 73 -4.80 -22.37 -1.33
CA CYS A 73 -4.67 -21.46 -2.46
C CYS A 73 -3.59 -21.97 -3.42
N THR A 74 -3.94 -22.06 -4.69
CA THR A 74 -3.00 -22.22 -5.81
C THR A 74 -2.85 -20.88 -6.48
N LEU A 75 -1.71 -20.22 -6.29
CA LEU A 75 -1.36 -18.95 -6.91
C LEU A 75 -0.50 -19.22 -8.14
N SER A 76 -0.98 -18.82 -9.30
CA SER A 76 -0.41 -19.15 -10.60
C SER A 76 0.01 -17.90 -11.36
N VAL A 77 1.11 -18.01 -12.09
CA VAL A 77 1.65 -16.97 -12.98
C VAL A 77 1.86 -17.57 -14.35
N TYR A 78 1.45 -16.84 -15.39
CA TYR A 78 1.75 -17.20 -16.77
C TYR A 78 3.11 -16.64 -17.16
N CYS A 79 4.08 -17.51 -17.43
CA CYS A 79 5.42 -17.11 -17.86
C CYS A 79 6.04 -18.17 -18.78
N HIS A 80 6.84 -17.72 -19.71
CA HIS A 80 7.49 -18.58 -20.69
C HIS A 80 6.53 -19.54 -21.44
N GLY A 81 5.33 -19.05 -21.74
CA GLY A 81 4.32 -19.81 -22.47
C GLY A 81 3.55 -20.85 -21.68
N GLN A 82 3.69 -20.87 -20.35
CA GLN A 82 3.02 -21.83 -19.48
C GLN A 82 2.60 -21.22 -18.13
N TRP A 83 1.62 -21.85 -17.49
CA TRP A 83 1.23 -21.53 -16.13
C TRP A 83 2.16 -22.23 -15.12
N VAL A 84 2.78 -21.46 -14.25
CA VAL A 84 3.58 -21.97 -13.11
C VAL A 84 2.79 -21.76 -11.82
N HIS A 85 2.73 -22.76 -10.99
CA HIS A 85 1.87 -22.80 -9.81
C HIS A 85 2.68 -22.92 -8.52
N LYS A 86 2.25 -22.19 -7.49
CA LYS A 86 2.72 -22.38 -6.11
C LYS A 86 1.52 -22.42 -5.18
N GLU A 87 1.54 -23.37 -4.26
CA GLU A 87 0.40 -23.62 -3.38
C GLU A 87 0.78 -23.49 -1.92
N ASP A 88 -0.13 -23.01 -1.12
CA ASP A 88 -0.07 -23.07 0.34
C ASP A 88 -1.48 -23.00 0.92
N GLY A 89 -1.61 -23.32 2.21
CA GLY A 89 -2.89 -23.38 2.88
C GLY A 89 -2.93 -22.56 4.16
N ALA A 90 -4.14 -22.25 4.59
CA ALA A 90 -4.42 -21.65 5.88
C ALA A 90 -5.60 -22.34 6.54
N GLU A 91 -5.58 -22.40 7.86
CA GLU A 91 -6.73 -22.79 8.65
C GLU A 91 -7.85 -21.74 8.54
N ASN A 92 -9.09 -22.18 8.73
CA ASN A 92 -10.21 -21.27 8.88
C ASN A 92 -10.06 -20.46 10.17
N THR A 93 -10.26 -19.16 10.09
CA THR A 93 -10.25 -18.30 11.28
C THR A 93 -11.53 -18.44 12.08
N GLN A 94 -11.47 -18.24 13.40
CA GLN A 94 -12.66 -18.33 14.26
C GLN A 94 -13.69 -17.22 13.98
N VAL A 95 -13.24 -16.09 13.47
CA VAL A 95 -14.08 -14.95 13.08
C VAL A 95 -13.97 -14.77 11.58
N GLU A 96 -15.10 -14.66 10.88
CA GLU A 96 -15.16 -14.59 9.41
C GLU A 96 -14.39 -15.74 8.73
N ALA A 97 -14.66 -16.96 9.11
CA ALA A 97 -13.91 -18.18 8.75
C ALA A 97 -13.52 -18.25 7.27
N ILE A 98 -14.47 -18.00 6.37
CA ILE A 98 -14.27 -18.07 4.92
C ILE A 98 -13.29 -16.99 4.46
N LYS A 99 -13.55 -15.72 4.77
CA LYS A 99 -12.74 -14.58 4.36
C LYS A 99 -11.32 -14.67 4.92
N GLY A 100 -11.18 -15.06 6.19
CA GLY A 100 -9.89 -15.23 6.84
C GLY A 100 -9.07 -16.37 6.24
N GLY A 101 -9.71 -17.50 5.93
CA GLY A 101 -9.09 -18.65 5.27
C GLY A 101 -8.57 -18.32 3.87
N TYR A 102 -9.38 -17.73 3.02
CA TYR A 102 -8.98 -17.32 1.66
C TYR A 102 -7.82 -16.30 1.69
N SER A 103 -7.97 -15.22 2.45
CA SER A 103 -6.93 -14.19 2.59
C SER A 103 -5.64 -14.76 3.19
N GLY A 104 -5.75 -15.66 4.15
CA GLY A 104 -4.61 -16.35 4.76
C GLY A 104 -3.87 -17.24 3.76
N ALA A 105 -4.60 -18.07 3.02
CA ALA A 105 -4.04 -18.99 2.05
C ALA A 105 -3.35 -18.26 0.89
N LEU A 106 -3.96 -17.17 0.36
CA LEU A 106 -3.34 -16.32 -0.66
C LEU A 106 -2.01 -15.74 -0.19
N LYS A 107 -1.98 -15.12 0.99
CA LYS A 107 -0.76 -14.53 1.55
C LYS A 107 0.35 -15.56 1.72
N ARG A 108 0.03 -16.77 2.17
CA ARG A 108 1.00 -17.86 2.32
C ARG A 108 1.51 -18.37 0.98
N ALA A 109 0.64 -18.54 -0.02
CA ALA A 109 1.05 -18.90 -1.38
C ALA A 109 1.97 -17.82 -1.99
N ALA A 110 1.68 -16.54 -1.76
CA ALA A 110 2.48 -15.42 -2.21
C ALA A 110 3.88 -15.37 -1.62
N VAL A 111 4.06 -15.81 -0.36
CA VAL A 111 5.40 -15.95 0.25
C VAL A 111 6.30 -16.91 -0.55
N LYS A 112 5.74 -17.95 -1.17
CA LYS A 112 6.50 -18.86 -2.05
C LYS A 112 6.97 -18.18 -3.34
N TRP A 113 6.29 -17.14 -3.78
CA TRP A 113 6.72 -16.25 -4.87
C TRP A 113 7.72 -15.17 -4.42
N GLY A 114 7.91 -14.99 -3.10
CA GLY A 114 8.82 -14.01 -2.51
C GLY A 114 8.13 -12.81 -1.87
N ILE A 115 6.84 -12.61 -2.15
CA ILE A 115 6.09 -11.45 -1.65
C ILE A 115 5.95 -11.53 -0.13
N GLY A 116 6.51 -10.51 0.57
CA GLY A 116 6.45 -10.43 2.02
C GLY A 116 7.27 -11.51 2.76
N ARG A 117 8.11 -12.28 2.06
CA ARG A 117 8.93 -13.33 2.69
C ARG A 117 9.86 -12.77 3.75
N TYR A 118 10.44 -11.62 3.52
CA TYR A 118 11.34 -10.92 4.45
C TYR A 118 10.71 -10.64 5.83
N LEU A 119 9.37 -10.58 5.93
CA LEU A 119 8.70 -10.35 7.20
C LEU A 119 8.90 -11.49 8.20
N TYR A 120 9.24 -12.69 7.73
CA TYR A 120 9.56 -13.83 8.59
C TYR A 120 10.97 -13.72 9.21
N ASP A 121 11.83 -12.86 8.65
CA ASP A 121 13.18 -12.62 9.17
C ASP A 121 13.21 -11.46 10.19
N LEU A 122 12.06 -10.80 10.40
CA LEU A 122 11.93 -9.79 11.44
C LEU A 122 12.02 -10.42 12.82
N ASP A 123 12.71 -9.73 13.72
CA ASP A 123 12.87 -10.16 15.10
C ASP A 123 11.51 -10.31 15.80
N SER A 124 11.20 -11.52 16.21
CA SER A 124 9.98 -11.85 16.94
C SER A 124 10.17 -11.85 18.46
N ARG A 125 11.10 -11.04 18.98
CA ARG A 125 11.34 -10.91 20.43
C ARG A 125 10.08 -10.55 21.19
N TYR A 126 10.12 -10.80 22.51
CA TYR A 126 9.06 -10.41 23.41
C TYR A 126 9.22 -8.94 23.82
N HIS A 127 8.18 -8.17 23.58
CA HIS A 127 8.04 -6.78 24.02
C HIS A 127 7.29 -6.71 25.34
N ASP A 128 7.62 -5.72 26.19
CA ASP A 128 6.89 -5.46 27.41
C ASP A 128 5.49 -4.94 27.08
N ILE A 129 4.50 -5.38 27.84
CA ILE A 129 3.13 -4.87 27.79
C ILE A 129 3.05 -3.71 28.76
N GLU A 130 2.94 -2.49 28.22
CA GLU A 130 2.78 -1.27 29.00
C GLU A 130 1.32 -1.14 29.46
N GLY A 131 1.13 -0.83 30.75
CA GLY A 131 -0.21 -0.60 31.29
C GLY A 131 -0.70 0.82 31.04
N GLY A 132 -2.02 1.05 31.20
CA GLY A 132 -2.63 2.36 31.02
C GLY A 132 -3.11 2.61 29.58
N TRP A 133 -3.29 3.89 29.25
CA TRP A 133 -3.72 4.32 27.92
C TRP A 133 -2.51 4.53 27.01
N PRO A 134 -2.59 4.14 25.72
CA PRO A 134 -1.53 4.39 24.77
C PRO A 134 -1.31 5.91 24.60
N PRO A 135 -0.05 6.35 24.44
CA PRO A 135 0.24 7.76 24.20
C PRO A 135 -0.28 8.22 22.83
N ASP A 136 -0.72 9.47 22.76
CA ASP A 136 -1.18 10.07 21.51
C ASP A 136 -0.06 10.09 20.45
N GLY A 137 -0.45 9.82 19.20
CA GLY A 137 0.47 9.87 18.06
C GLY A 137 1.50 8.73 17.97
N VAL A 138 1.36 7.70 18.80
CA VAL A 138 2.23 6.51 18.75
C VAL A 138 1.44 5.29 18.30
N ASP A 139 1.91 4.60 17.28
CA ASP A 139 1.31 3.36 16.83
C ASP A 139 1.46 2.27 17.90
N THR A 140 0.34 1.72 18.33
CA THR A 140 0.29 0.74 19.41
C THR A 140 -0.68 -0.39 19.08
N ILE A 141 -0.45 -1.54 19.72
CA ILE A 141 -1.34 -2.71 19.65
C ILE A 141 -1.86 -3.01 21.03
N SER A 142 -3.17 -2.97 21.18
CA SER A 142 -3.83 -3.37 22.43
C SER A 142 -3.68 -4.87 22.68
N VAL A 143 -3.33 -5.25 23.89
CA VAL A 143 -3.11 -6.64 24.28
C VAL A 143 -3.52 -6.88 25.74
N LYS A 144 -4.13 -8.03 26.00
CA LYS A 144 -4.38 -8.49 27.36
C LYS A 144 -3.18 -9.28 27.85
N GLY A 145 -2.43 -8.73 28.80
CA GLY A 145 -1.31 -9.36 29.48
C GLY A 145 -1.70 -10.09 30.77
N HIS A 146 -0.70 -10.44 31.58
CA HIS A 146 -0.92 -11.04 32.92
C HIS A 146 -1.52 -10.02 33.91
N ASP A 147 -1.11 -8.76 33.80
CA ASP A 147 -1.52 -7.68 34.70
C ASP A 147 -2.79 -6.94 34.22
N GLY A 148 -3.46 -7.47 33.20
CA GLY A 148 -4.65 -6.86 32.62
C GLY A 148 -4.46 -6.37 31.19
N TRP A 149 -5.29 -5.43 30.77
CA TRP A 149 -5.18 -4.79 29.45
C TRP A 149 -4.06 -3.75 29.43
N GLY A 150 -3.31 -3.74 28.35
CA GLY A 150 -2.25 -2.78 28.08
C GLY A 150 -2.00 -2.66 26.59
N PHE A 151 -0.85 -2.12 26.23
CA PHE A 151 -0.45 -1.94 24.84
C PHE A 151 1.03 -2.27 24.63
N ILE A 152 1.39 -2.53 23.38
CA ILE A 152 2.77 -2.67 22.93
C ILE A 152 2.99 -1.63 21.84
N ARG A 153 4.08 -0.89 21.87
CA ARG A 153 4.47 0.04 20.80
C ARG A 153 4.88 -0.76 19.58
N VAL A 154 4.37 -0.37 18.41
CA VAL A 154 4.78 -0.99 17.15
C VAL A 154 6.26 -0.71 16.92
N PRO A 155 7.09 -1.74 16.71
CA PRO A 155 8.51 -1.55 16.48
C PRO A 155 8.77 -0.92 15.11
N GLU A 156 9.80 -0.10 15.02
CA GLU A 156 10.28 0.38 13.73
C GLU A 156 10.84 -0.78 12.90
N LEU A 157 10.58 -0.73 11.59
CA LEU A 157 11.20 -1.67 10.67
C LEU A 157 12.70 -1.36 10.54
N PRO A 158 13.58 -2.37 10.57
CA PRO A 158 14.99 -2.18 10.29
C PRO A 158 15.18 -1.75 8.83
N ASP A 159 16.31 -1.10 8.55
CA ASP A 159 16.57 -0.52 7.21
C ASP A 159 16.49 -1.55 6.08
N TRP A 160 16.96 -2.77 6.30
CA TRP A 160 16.89 -3.84 5.31
C TRP A 160 15.45 -4.30 4.99
N ALA A 161 14.49 -4.06 5.88
CA ALA A 161 13.08 -4.38 5.72
C ALA A 161 12.25 -3.19 5.21
N ARG A 162 12.91 -2.09 4.87
CA ARG A 162 12.30 -0.92 4.24
C ARG A 162 12.57 -0.95 2.74
N PRO A 163 11.65 -0.47 1.89
CA PRO A 163 11.96 -0.33 0.48
C PRO A 163 13.15 0.60 0.31
N ALA A 164 14.09 0.22 -0.56
CA ALA A 164 15.16 1.14 -0.93
C ALA A 164 14.54 2.48 -1.36
N PRO A 165 15.15 3.61 -1.02
CA PRO A 165 14.73 4.89 -1.57
C PRO A 165 14.66 4.70 -3.08
N ARG A 166 13.45 4.64 -3.65
CA ARG A 166 13.33 4.61 -5.10
C ARG A 166 14.01 5.86 -5.59
N ALA A 167 15.16 5.71 -6.26
CA ALA A 167 15.55 6.73 -7.21
C ALA A 167 14.27 6.94 -8.02
N ARG A 168 13.68 8.14 -7.91
CA ARG A 168 12.54 8.49 -8.77
C ARG A 168 12.93 7.97 -10.14
N PRO A 169 12.08 7.17 -10.83
CA PRO A 169 12.40 6.87 -12.20
C PRO A 169 12.75 8.24 -12.78
N LYS A 170 13.97 8.40 -13.26
CA LYS A 170 14.19 9.39 -14.29
C LYS A 170 13.20 8.95 -15.35
N VAL A 171 12.01 9.53 -15.31
CA VAL A 171 11.23 9.67 -16.50
C VAL A 171 12.23 10.39 -17.38
N GLU A 172 12.90 9.64 -18.25
CA GLU A 172 13.43 10.21 -19.45
C GLU A 172 12.18 10.67 -20.18
N ALA A 173 11.67 11.79 -19.70
CA ALA A 173 10.89 12.65 -20.53
C ALA A 173 11.80 12.86 -21.73
N LYS A 174 11.49 12.22 -22.84
CA LYS A 174 11.80 12.76 -24.16
C LYS A 174 10.96 14.04 -24.29
N HIS A 175 11.14 14.94 -23.36
CA HIS A 175 10.93 16.35 -23.54
C HIS A 175 12.30 16.82 -24.00
N GLU A 176 12.37 17.20 -25.26
CA GLU A 176 13.34 18.21 -25.72
C GLU A 176 13.37 19.29 -24.62
N PRO A 177 14.57 19.79 -24.24
CA PRO A 177 14.65 20.81 -23.23
C PRO A 177 13.78 21.98 -23.74
N VAL A 178 12.62 22.12 -23.14
CA VAL A 178 11.86 23.38 -23.23
C VAL A 178 12.79 24.40 -22.63
N GLY A 179 13.19 25.36 -23.45
CA GLY A 179 14.23 26.34 -23.13
C GLY A 179 14.03 26.92 -21.75
N GLU A 180 15.16 27.18 -21.09
CA GLU A 180 15.24 27.93 -19.84
C GLU A 180 14.33 29.15 -19.94
N GLY A 181 13.23 29.17 -19.16
CA GLY A 181 12.34 30.34 -19.11
C GLY A 181 10.86 30.05 -19.02
N HIS A 182 10.40 28.80 -18.99
CA HIS A 182 9.01 28.56 -18.66
C HIS A 182 8.87 28.37 -17.14
N ASP A 183 8.90 29.50 -16.41
CA ASP A 183 8.10 29.67 -15.21
C ASP A 183 6.66 29.37 -15.65
N PRO A 184 5.97 28.36 -15.15
CA PRO A 184 4.54 28.26 -15.35
C PRO A 184 3.91 29.38 -14.52
N SER A 185 4.06 30.58 -14.98
CA SER A 185 3.30 31.72 -14.53
C SER A 185 1.87 31.50 -15.01
N TRP A 186 1.20 30.55 -14.36
CA TRP A 186 -0.24 30.60 -14.39
C TRP A 186 -0.61 31.80 -13.54
N ASP A 187 -0.73 32.93 -14.23
CA ASP A 187 -1.07 34.28 -13.73
C ASP A 187 -2.43 34.33 -13.03
N GLY A 188 -2.78 33.29 -12.31
CA GLY A 188 -4.05 33.15 -11.66
C GLY A 188 -5.18 32.77 -12.61
N ASP A 189 -4.88 32.52 -13.87
CA ASP A 189 -5.84 32.09 -14.87
C ASP A 189 -6.29 30.63 -14.66
N ARG A 190 -7.60 30.43 -14.66
CA ARG A 190 -8.26 29.15 -14.54
C ARG A 190 -7.83 28.17 -15.64
N ALA A 191 -7.61 28.67 -16.86
CA ALA A 191 -7.25 27.87 -18.01
C ALA A 191 -5.81 27.33 -17.90
N GLY A 192 -4.85 28.15 -17.47
CA GLY A 192 -3.46 27.76 -17.26
C GLY A 192 -3.32 26.70 -16.16
N PHE A 193 -4.09 26.82 -15.08
CA PHE A 193 -4.11 25.81 -14.01
C PHE A 193 -4.67 24.47 -14.48
N CYS A 194 -5.76 24.48 -15.25
CA CYS A 194 -6.33 23.27 -15.83
C CYS A 194 -5.40 22.61 -16.87
N ALA A 195 -4.62 23.42 -17.61
CA ALA A 195 -3.60 22.91 -18.54
C ALA A 195 -2.46 22.23 -17.76
N ALA A 196 -1.94 22.89 -16.73
CA ALA A 196 -0.90 22.34 -15.87
C ALA A 196 -1.31 21.02 -15.15
N LEU A 197 -2.59 20.91 -14.75
CA LEU A 197 -3.13 19.66 -14.19
C LEU A 197 -3.20 18.52 -15.22
N LYS A 198 -3.45 18.83 -16.50
CA LYS A 198 -3.41 17.81 -17.57
C LYS A 198 -1.99 17.30 -17.81
N ASP A 199 -1.00 18.17 -17.72
CA ASP A 199 0.41 17.82 -17.86
C ASP A 199 0.91 16.90 -16.71
N LEU A 200 0.20 16.92 -15.58
CA LEU A 200 0.46 16.03 -14.44
C LEU A 200 -0.28 14.68 -14.52
N ASP A 201 -0.95 14.41 -15.66
CA ASP A 201 -1.80 13.21 -15.83
C ASP A 201 -2.94 13.08 -14.79
N VAL A 202 -3.25 14.18 -14.10
CA VAL A 202 -4.39 14.25 -13.18
C VAL A 202 -5.64 14.64 -13.98
N SER A 203 -6.35 13.64 -14.46
CA SER A 203 -7.62 13.82 -15.21
C SER A 203 -8.74 14.33 -14.30
N ILE A 204 -8.65 15.58 -13.88
CA ILE A 204 -9.63 16.25 -13.00
C ILE A 204 -10.08 17.58 -13.59
N THR A 205 -11.37 17.88 -13.51
CA THR A 205 -11.89 19.21 -13.88
C THR A 205 -11.64 20.21 -12.74
N TYR A 206 -11.66 21.50 -13.07
CA TYR A 206 -11.52 22.56 -12.05
C TYR A 206 -12.60 22.48 -10.97
N ASP A 207 -13.83 22.13 -11.33
CA ASP A 207 -14.93 22.00 -10.36
C ASP A 207 -14.73 20.78 -9.44
N GLN A 208 -14.20 19.71 -9.96
CA GLN A 208 -13.81 18.53 -9.16
C GLN A 208 -12.67 18.87 -8.19
N LEU A 209 -11.63 19.58 -8.66
CA LEU A 209 -10.55 20.04 -7.79
C LEU A 209 -11.04 21.01 -6.70
N LYS A 210 -11.96 21.91 -7.05
CA LYS A 210 -12.59 22.82 -6.09
C LYS A 210 -13.34 22.03 -5.00
N GLN A 211 -14.08 21.00 -5.39
CA GLN A 211 -14.82 20.16 -4.44
C GLN A 211 -13.84 19.35 -3.57
N PHE A 212 -12.80 18.77 -4.16
CA PHE A 212 -11.73 18.10 -3.42
C PHE A 212 -11.11 19.02 -2.35
N CYS A 213 -10.75 20.25 -2.71
CA CYS A 213 -10.20 21.21 -1.75
C CYS A 213 -11.18 21.48 -0.60
N LEU A 214 -12.48 21.56 -0.88
CA LEU A 214 -13.50 21.78 0.16
C LEU A 214 -13.64 20.57 1.09
N ASP A 215 -13.62 19.36 0.52
CA ASP A 215 -13.76 18.10 1.27
C ASP A 215 -12.54 17.85 2.17
N GLU A 216 -11.35 18.27 1.75
CA GLU A 216 -10.10 18.18 2.52
C GLU A 216 -9.84 19.38 3.44
N GLY A 217 -10.81 20.29 3.59
CA GLY A 217 -10.68 21.49 4.43
C GLY A 217 -9.75 22.57 3.89
N TRP A 218 -9.38 22.51 2.62
CA TRP A 218 -8.59 23.53 1.95
C TRP A 218 -9.48 24.70 1.47
N PRO A 219 -8.99 25.92 1.45
CA PRO A 219 -9.75 27.03 0.86
C PRO A 219 -9.95 26.82 -0.64
N LYS A 220 -11.08 27.27 -1.17
CA LYS A 220 -11.36 27.20 -2.61
C LYS A 220 -10.19 27.79 -3.41
N PRO A 221 -9.75 27.17 -4.52
CA PRO A 221 -8.62 27.67 -5.33
C PRO A 221 -8.81 29.13 -5.81
N SER A 222 -10.06 29.53 -6.04
CA SER A 222 -10.41 30.92 -6.41
C SER A 222 -10.33 31.93 -5.27
N ALA A 223 -10.33 31.47 -4.02
CA ALA A 223 -10.32 32.33 -2.82
C ALA A 223 -8.92 32.47 -2.21
N VAL A 224 -7.89 31.87 -2.81
CA VAL A 224 -6.52 31.90 -2.28
C VAL A 224 -5.61 32.79 -3.11
N THR A 225 -4.61 33.37 -2.42
CA THR A 225 -3.56 34.14 -3.06
C THR A 225 -2.73 33.29 -4.03
N GLN A 226 -2.05 33.93 -4.98
CA GLN A 226 -1.17 33.27 -5.95
C GLN A 226 -0.13 32.35 -5.25
N GLU A 227 0.44 32.79 -4.14
CA GLU A 227 1.41 32.02 -3.36
C GLU A 227 0.82 30.72 -2.78
N LYS A 228 -0.41 30.79 -2.26
CA LYS A 228 -1.09 29.58 -1.74
C LYS A 228 -1.48 28.61 -2.86
N ARG A 229 -1.81 29.13 -4.06
CA ARG A 229 -2.04 28.29 -5.25
C ARG A 229 -0.75 27.59 -5.69
N LYS A 230 0.40 28.29 -5.69
CA LYS A 230 1.70 27.67 -5.95
C LYS A 230 2.00 26.56 -4.94
N LYS A 231 1.70 26.74 -3.67
CA LYS A 231 1.86 25.72 -2.63
C LYS A 231 0.96 24.51 -2.88
N LEU A 232 -0.30 24.70 -3.23
CA LEU A 232 -1.22 23.63 -3.59
C LEU A 232 -0.72 22.84 -4.81
N PHE A 233 -0.27 23.54 -5.84
CA PHE A 233 0.28 22.92 -7.04
C PHE A 233 1.55 22.11 -6.75
N ASN A 234 2.49 22.68 -6.00
CA ASN A 234 3.70 21.98 -5.59
C ASN A 234 3.38 20.72 -4.77
N TRP A 235 2.38 20.81 -3.89
CA TRP A 235 1.92 19.65 -3.13
C TRP A 235 1.30 18.58 -4.04
N LEU A 236 0.48 18.96 -5.01
CA LEU A 236 -0.05 18.05 -6.03
C LEU A 236 1.06 17.34 -6.81
N CYS A 237 2.17 18.06 -7.10
CA CYS A 237 3.29 17.54 -7.87
C CYS A 237 4.25 16.65 -7.04
N THR A 238 4.41 16.92 -5.74
CA THR A 238 5.56 16.42 -4.98
C THR A 238 5.22 15.42 -3.86
N ASP A 239 4.05 15.51 -3.24
CA ASP A 239 3.77 14.82 -1.98
C ASP A 239 2.65 13.77 -2.06
N GLY A 240 2.49 13.12 -3.19
CA GLY A 240 1.38 12.16 -3.40
C GLY A 240 0.01 12.84 -3.45
N GLY A 241 -0.02 14.14 -3.66
CA GLY A 241 -1.25 14.91 -3.78
C GLY A 241 -2.08 14.47 -4.98
N ALA A 242 -1.42 14.13 -6.10
CA ALA A 242 -2.08 13.57 -7.28
C ALA A 242 -2.81 12.26 -6.96
N ASP A 243 -2.17 11.36 -6.20
CA ASP A 243 -2.77 10.09 -5.77
C ASP A 243 -3.99 10.30 -4.87
N LYS A 244 -3.93 11.30 -3.98
CA LYS A 244 -5.07 11.66 -3.13
C LYS A 244 -6.24 12.20 -3.93
N VAL A 245 -5.98 13.05 -4.92
CA VAL A 245 -7.02 13.59 -5.82
C VAL A 245 -7.65 12.47 -6.62
N LEU A 246 -6.85 11.54 -7.14
CA LEU A 246 -7.33 10.38 -7.88
C LEU A 246 -8.19 9.46 -7.00
N ALA A 247 -7.73 9.16 -5.79
CA ALA A 247 -8.48 8.35 -4.82
C ALA A 247 -9.81 9.02 -4.43
N TRP A 248 -9.82 10.34 -4.23
CA TRP A 248 -11.02 11.11 -3.98
C TRP A 248 -12.01 11.02 -5.15
N LYS A 249 -11.54 11.18 -6.39
CA LYS A 249 -12.35 11.08 -7.61
C LYS A 249 -13.02 9.71 -7.71
N ILE A 250 -12.29 8.63 -7.53
CA ILE A 250 -12.82 7.25 -7.54
C ILE A 250 -13.91 7.08 -6.47
N ASN A 251 -13.71 7.64 -5.27
CA ASN A 251 -14.70 7.58 -4.20
C ASN A 251 -15.97 8.38 -4.54
N GLN A 252 -15.87 9.50 -5.25
CA GLN A 252 -17.03 10.28 -5.70
C GLN A 252 -17.84 9.55 -6.78
N GLU A 253 -17.18 8.87 -7.69
CA GLU A 253 -17.83 8.05 -8.73
C GLU A 253 -18.59 6.90 -8.10
N ARG A 254 -18.00 6.17 -7.15
CA ARG A 254 -18.67 5.09 -6.40
C ARG A 254 -19.89 5.56 -5.59
N ARG A 255 -19.85 6.78 -5.04
CA ARG A 255 -21.01 7.35 -4.32
C ARG A 255 -22.17 7.69 -5.25
N LYS A 256 -21.91 8.05 -6.51
CA LYS A 256 -22.94 8.31 -7.52
C LYS A 256 -23.60 7.03 -8.05
N GLU A 257 -22.86 5.93 -8.07
CA GLU A 257 -23.37 4.62 -8.51
C GLU A 257 -24.23 3.93 -7.44
N ASN A 258 -24.05 4.27 -6.16
CA ASN A 258 -24.72 3.64 -5.02
C ASN A 258 -25.83 4.51 -4.38
N GLY A 259 -26.14 5.66 -4.92
CA GLY A 259 -27.22 6.57 -4.48
C GLY A 259 -28.24 6.83 -5.58
#